data_6506ab9a07fd94a34b8afab4076dd5ab
#
_entry.id   6506ab9a07fd94a34b8afab4076dd5ab
#
_cell.length_a   1.000
_cell.length_b   1.000
_cell.length_c   1.000
_cell.angle_alpha   90.00
_cell.angle_beta   90.00
_cell.angle_gamma   90.00
#
_symmetry.space_group_name_H-M   'P 1'
#
loop_
_entity.id
_entity.type
_entity.pdbx_description
1 polymer ?
#
loop_
_entity_poly.entity_id
_entity_poly.type
_entity_poly.pdbx_seq_one_letter_code
_entity_poly.pdbx_strand_id
1 'polypeptide(L)'
;MRILVGVLCAVTLAAAMPRQTLTAATSCDKLASLALPNVTITLARDVAPGAFMPTADPGADDPPPNPRAFAGLPAFCRVAATLKPSSDSDIKMELWMPAANWNGKYEAVGNGAFSGAIGLAAMAGPLARGYATSSTDTGHAGNTGRFALGHPEKLVDFGWRAVHEMTVTSKAIIAAYYEAGPRLSYWSGCSAGGRQALMEAQRFPADYDGIIAGSPGLDWTGRAAQAVRGAQLLKDESARLSPAKAQALHKAAVDACDATDGLKDGLIADPTKCKFEPGTLQCKGADDSSCLTAAQVETARALYSPLANPKTKRETAGLQPGSELGWTSLGWTASARATGLDQFRYLVFRDASWDIDRFNSQTDLARADEADEGIVNAMNANLKPFLDRGGRLIQYHGWSDPQISPGNSVQYYEQVNKLLTGVKVSDSYRLFMAPGMGHCRGGEGPNVFDPIAALEQWVEQKNAPEQIVASHMTNGAVDRTRPLCPYPQVATYNGTGSINEAANFSCKRP
;
A
#
# COMPACT_ATOMS: atom_id res chain seq x y z
N MET A 1 45.11 -28.46 49.32
CA MET A 1 45.24 -27.07 48.92
C MET A 1 44.38 -26.89 47.67
N ARG A 2 43.10 -26.44 47.81
CA ARG A 2 42.15 -26.27 46.71
C ARG A 2 42.12 -24.77 46.38
N ILE A 3 42.49 -24.45 45.14
CA ILE A 3 42.45 -23.09 44.61
C ILE A 3 41.05 -22.88 44.01
N LEU A 4 40.28 -21.92 44.60
CA LEU A 4 39.03 -21.41 44.02
C LEU A 4 39.41 -20.35 42.97
N VAL A 5 39.04 -20.56 41.71
CA VAL A 5 39.08 -19.55 40.67
C VAL A 5 37.71 -18.86 40.64
N GLY A 6 37.63 -17.61 41.12
CA GLY A 6 36.42 -16.77 40.99
C GLY A 6 36.34 -16.19 39.57
N VAL A 7 35.24 -16.48 38.87
CA VAL A 7 34.91 -15.85 37.60
C VAL A 7 34.16 -14.55 37.91
N LEU A 8 34.80 -13.39 37.65
CA LEU A 8 34.14 -12.09 37.62
C LEU A 8 33.32 -11.94 36.34
N CYS A 9 32.01 -11.94 36.46
CA CYS A 9 31.10 -11.58 35.39
C CYS A 9 31.04 -10.04 35.31
N ALA A 10 31.68 -9.42 34.32
CA ALA A 10 31.55 -7.99 34.07
C ALA A 10 30.21 -7.74 33.32
N VAL A 11 29.24 -7.18 34.03
CA VAL A 11 27.99 -6.67 33.46
C VAL A 11 28.29 -5.34 32.77
N THR A 12 28.41 -5.33 31.46
CA THR A 12 28.46 -4.07 30.68
C THR A 12 27.06 -3.47 30.62
N LEU A 13 26.81 -2.44 31.44
CA LEU A 13 25.65 -1.55 31.25
C LEU A 13 25.86 -0.78 29.95
N ALA A 14 25.10 -1.11 28.92
CA ALA A 14 24.93 -0.26 27.75
C ALA A 14 24.14 0.98 28.17
N ALA A 15 24.83 2.10 28.37
CA ALA A 15 24.19 3.39 28.61
C ALA A 15 23.39 3.77 27.34
N ALA A 16 22.07 3.84 27.45
CA ALA A 16 21.23 4.43 26.40
C ALA A 16 21.63 5.90 26.26
N MET A 17 22.22 6.25 25.11
CA MET A 17 22.48 7.66 24.79
C MET A 17 21.15 8.42 24.74
N PRO A 18 21.06 9.59 25.37
CA PRO A 18 19.85 10.40 25.31
C PRO A 18 19.56 10.74 23.84
N ARG A 19 18.33 10.53 23.40
CA ARG A 19 17.86 11.00 22.08
C ARG A 19 17.96 12.52 22.09
N GLN A 20 18.93 13.07 21.37
CA GLN A 20 18.97 14.51 21.13
C GLN A 20 17.80 14.87 20.22
N THR A 21 16.84 15.61 20.75
CA THR A 21 15.78 16.27 19.98
C THR A 21 16.36 17.56 19.43
N LEU A 22 16.35 17.71 18.10
CA LEU A 22 16.83 18.92 17.45
C LEU A 22 15.69 19.95 17.39
N THR A 23 16.04 21.20 17.67
CA THR A 23 15.19 22.37 17.39
C THR A 23 15.62 23.02 16.08
N ALA A 24 14.73 23.78 15.46
CA ALA A 24 15.05 24.53 14.25
C ALA A 24 16.23 25.49 14.49
N ALA A 25 17.22 25.44 13.60
CA ALA A 25 18.37 26.35 13.63
C ALA A 25 18.13 27.59 12.76
N THR A 26 17.23 27.46 11.75
CA THR A 26 16.85 28.54 10.84
C THR A 26 15.37 28.83 11.00
N SER A 27 14.92 30.08 10.91
CA SER A 27 13.49 30.43 10.93
C SER A 27 12.80 29.92 9.64
N CYS A 28 11.54 29.47 9.78
CA CYS A 28 10.80 28.85 8.69
C CYS A 28 10.65 29.76 7.45
N ASP A 29 10.40 31.04 7.64
CA ASP A 29 10.22 32.04 6.57
C ASP A 29 11.48 32.20 5.70
N LYS A 30 12.67 32.03 6.25
CA LYS A 30 13.94 32.10 5.48
C LYS A 30 14.05 31.00 4.42
N LEU A 31 13.35 29.88 4.60
CA LEU A 31 13.34 28.81 3.61
C LEU A 31 12.74 29.25 2.28
N ALA A 32 11.90 30.30 2.26
CA ALA A 32 11.33 30.84 1.02
C ALA A 32 12.41 31.32 0.02
N SER A 33 13.61 31.67 0.50
CA SER A 33 14.74 32.11 -0.33
C SER A 33 15.74 30.99 -0.64
N LEU A 34 15.48 29.75 -0.21
CA LEU A 34 16.38 28.62 -0.47
C LEU A 34 16.39 28.28 -1.96
N ALA A 35 17.55 28.35 -2.59
CA ALA A 35 17.73 28.04 -3.99
C ALA A 35 18.07 26.54 -4.16
N LEU A 36 17.19 25.80 -4.80
CA LEU A 36 17.38 24.39 -5.16
C LEU A 36 17.14 24.21 -6.67
N PRO A 37 17.86 23.31 -7.34
CA PRO A 37 17.67 23.06 -8.77
C PRO A 37 16.22 22.63 -9.08
N ASN A 38 15.60 23.25 -10.09
CA ASN A 38 14.23 22.94 -10.56
C ASN A 38 13.13 23.08 -9.50
N VAL A 39 13.39 23.75 -8.37
CA VAL A 39 12.46 23.92 -7.25
C VAL A 39 12.13 25.39 -7.03
N THR A 40 10.85 25.67 -6.88
CA THR A 40 10.36 26.97 -6.41
C THR A 40 9.60 26.76 -5.11
N ILE A 41 10.10 27.27 -3.99
CA ILE A 41 9.36 27.26 -2.73
C ILE A 41 8.27 28.32 -2.83
N THR A 42 7.02 27.90 -2.76
CA THR A 42 5.84 28.75 -2.92
C THR A 42 5.25 29.18 -1.58
N LEU A 43 5.58 28.47 -0.51
CA LEU A 43 5.18 28.77 0.86
C LEU A 43 6.26 28.30 1.83
N ALA A 44 6.62 29.13 2.81
CA ALA A 44 7.34 28.71 4.01
C ALA A 44 6.82 29.54 5.18
N ARG A 45 6.12 28.91 6.12
CA ARG A 45 5.53 29.59 7.27
C ARG A 45 5.37 28.67 8.48
N ASP A 46 5.46 29.27 9.66
CA ASP A 46 5.13 28.59 10.91
C ASP A 46 3.63 28.38 11.06
N VAL A 47 3.26 27.23 11.58
CA VAL A 47 1.89 26.86 11.94
C VAL A 47 1.87 26.59 13.46
N ALA A 48 1.02 27.33 14.18
CA ALA A 48 0.86 27.15 15.62
C ALA A 48 0.19 25.79 15.95
N PRO A 49 0.36 25.26 17.18
CA PRO A 49 -0.26 24.00 17.56
C PRO A 49 -1.76 24.00 17.31
N GLY A 50 -2.29 22.97 16.63
CA GLY A 50 -3.71 22.81 16.31
C GLY A 50 -4.30 23.86 15.35
N ALA A 51 -3.51 24.78 14.82
CA ALA A 51 -3.99 25.87 13.96
C ALA A 51 -4.06 25.51 12.46
N PHE A 52 -3.62 24.31 12.08
CA PHE A 52 -3.68 23.92 10.68
C PHE A 52 -5.13 23.65 10.24
N MET A 53 -5.54 24.35 9.20
CA MET A 53 -6.84 24.15 8.54
C MET A 53 -6.56 23.72 7.09
N PRO A 54 -6.97 22.52 6.67
CA PRO A 54 -6.85 22.10 5.29
C PRO A 54 -7.76 22.96 4.42
N THR A 55 -7.24 23.45 3.32
CA THR A 55 -8.04 24.05 2.25
C THR A 55 -8.38 22.96 1.23
N ALA A 56 -9.53 23.09 0.56
CA ALA A 56 -9.79 22.27 -0.62
C ALA A 56 -8.67 22.50 -1.64
N ASP A 57 -8.12 21.41 -2.15
CA ASP A 57 -7.24 21.50 -3.31
C ASP A 57 -8.10 21.86 -4.53
N PRO A 58 -7.83 22.97 -5.23
CA PRO A 58 -8.65 23.39 -6.37
C PRO A 58 -8.77 22.36 -7.50
N GLY A 59 -7.90 21.37 -7.53
CA GLY A 59 -7.91 20.30 -8.53
C GLY A 59 -8.32 18.92 -7.99
N ALA A 60 -8.60 18.80 -6.70
CA ALA A 60 -9.01 17.53 -6.12
C ALA A 60 -10.49 17.27 -6.32
N ASP A 61 -10.82 16.07 -6.79
CA ASP A 61 -12.21 15.60 -6.86
C ASP A 61 -12.76 15.21 -5.48
N ASP A 62 -11.90 15.11 -4.47
CA ASP A 62 -12.24 14.72 -3.10
C ASP A 62 -12.53 15.93 -2.22
N PRO A 63 -13.48 15.82 -1.26
CA PRO A 63 -13.72 16.88 -0.28
C PRO A 63 -12.46 17.09 0.58
N PRO A 64 -12.27 18.32 1.13
CA PRO A 64 -11.14 18.59 2.00
C PRO A 64 -11.14 17.64 3.19
N PRO A 65 -9.95 17.23 3.68
CA PRO A 65 -9.85 16.33 4.83
C PRO A 65 -10.56 16.90 6.06
N ASN A 66 -11.10 16.01 6.90
CA ASN A 66 -11.76 16.41 8.14
C ASN A 66 -10.79 17.22 9.03
N PRO A 67 -11.11 18.49 9.39
CA PRO A 67 -10.25 19.33 10.22
C PRO A 67 -9.87 18.71 11.57
N ARG A 68 -10.72 17.83 12.13
CA ARG A 68 -10.42 17.13 13.40
C ARG A 68 -9.16 16.29 13.35
N ALA A 69 -8.75 15.81 12.17
CA ALA A 69 -7.51 15.04 12.00
C ALA A 69 -6.26 15.88 12.31
N PHE A 70 -6.36 17.21 12.31
CA PHE A 70 -5.24 18.13 12.50
C PHE A 70 -5.27 18.87 13.83
N ALA A 71 -6.34 18.75 14.62
CA ALA A 71 -6.53 19.52 15.85
C ALA A 71 -5.47 19.25 16.94
N GLY A 72 -4.85 18.05 16.91
CA GLY A 72 -3.80 17.66 17.87
C GLY A 72 -2.37 17.84 17.36
N LEU A 73 -2.16 18.48 16.21
CA LEU A 73 -0.81 18.62 15.66
C LEU A 73 0.03 19.60 16.49
N PRO A 74 1.36 19.32 16.67
CA PRO A 74 2.30 20.25 17.29
C PRO A 74 2.52 21.47 16.39
N ALA A 75 3.26 22.47 16.88
CA ALA A 75 3.78 23.54 16.04
C ALA A 75 4.75 22.98 15.00
N PHE A 76 4.66 23.45 13.76
CA PHE A 76 5.53 23.00 12.66
C PHE A 76 5.78 24.09 11.61
N CYS A 77 6.89 23.98 10.92
CA CYS A 77 7.16 24.73 9.70
C CYS A 77 6.51 24.02 8.52
N ARG A 78 5.57 24.68 7.85
CA ARG A 78 4.92 24.23 6.62
C ARG A 78 5.64 24.82 5.42
N VAL A 79 6.14 23.96 4.54
CA VAL A 79 6.74 24.34 3.27
C VAL A 79 5.92 23.73 2.14
N ALA A 80 5.57 24.56 1.15
CA ALA A 80 5.04 24.07 -0.12
C ALA A 80 6.00 24.45 -1.25
N ALA A 81 6.16 23.58 -2.22
CA ALA A 81 7.05 23.82 -3.36
C ALA A 81 6.47 23.27 -4.66
N THR A 82 6.93 23.85 -5.77
CA THR A 82 6.72 23.35 -7.12
C THR A 82 8.05 22.87 -7.70
N LEU A 83 8.06 21.65 -8.22
CA LEU A 83 9.22 21.02 -8.85
C LEU A 83 8.99 20.87 -10.35
N LYS A 84 9.98 21.26 -11.14
CA LYS A 84 9.93 21.24 -12.61
C LYS A 84 11.17 20.55 -13.18
N PRO A 85 11.34 19.24 -12.97
CA PRO A 85 12.49 18.49 -13.49
C PRO A 85 12.50 18.35 -15.02
N SER A 86 11.35 18.55 -15.68
CA SER A 86 11.24 18.65 -17.13
C SER A 86 10.39 19.87 -17.52
N SER A 87 10.36 20.21 -18.80
CA SER A 87 9.57 21.34 -19.32
C SER A 87 8.04 21.14 -19.17
N ASP A 88 7.57 19.89 -19.06
CA ASP A 88 6.16 19.54 -18.90
C ASP A 88 5.79 19.21 -17.43
N SER A 89 6.78 19.07 -16.56
CA SER A 89 6.57 18.78 -15.15
C SER A 89 6.02 19.99 -14.39
N ASP A 90 5.05 19.74 -13.52
CA ASP A 90 4.48 20.73 -12.60
C ASP A 90 4.06 20.03 -11.30
N ILE A 91 5.08 19.50 -10.59
CA ILE A 91 4.90 18.68 -9.40
C ILE A 91 4.73 19.59 -8.18
N LYS A 92 3.63 19.45 -7.45
CA LYS A 92 3.44 20.12 -6.16
C LYS A 92 3.79 19.16 -5.03
N MET A 93 4.38 19.71 -3.99
CA MET A 93 4.67 18.98 -2.75
C MET A 93 4.45 19.86 -1.52
N GLU A 94 4.17 19.20 -0.42
CA GLU A 94 4.27 19.81 0.91
C GLU A 94 5.24 19.04 1.78
N LEU A 95 5.97 19.79 2.62
CA LEU A 95 6.83 19.27 3.68
C LEU A 95 6.47 19.95 5.00
N TRP A 96 6.17 19.17 6.02
CA TRP A 96 5.90 19.62 7.38
C TRP A 96 7.02 19.19 8.31
N MET A 97 7.60 20.13 9.03
CA MET A 97 8.75 19.92 9.89
C MET A 97 8.43 20.37 11.32
N PRO A 98 8.51 19.50 12.35
CA PRO A 98 8.29 19.90 13.74
C PRO A 98 9.13 21.13 14.12
N ALA A 99 8.52 22.19 14.69
CA ALA A 99 9.26 23.37 15.16
C ALA A 99 10.14 23.05 16.37
N ALA A 100 9.78 22.02 17.14
CA ALA A 100 10.55 21.51 18.26
C ALA A 100 10.41 19.98 18.35
N ASN A 101 11.35 19.34 19.05
CA ASN A 101 11.32 17.90 19.30
C ASN A 101 11.34 17.03 18.03
N TRP A 102 11.96 17.50 16.95
CA TRP A 102 12.19 16.65 15.79
C TRP A 102 13.00 15.42 16.20
N ASN A 103 12.49 14.23 15.85
CA ASN A 103 13.11 12.95 16.20
C ASN A 103 14.33 12.59 15.33
N GLY A 104 14.75 13.47 14.40
CA GLY A 104 15.84 13.25 13.46
C GLY A 104 15.49 12.32 12.31
N LYS A 105 14.20 12.08 12.05
CA LYS A 105 13.72 11.17 11.01
C LYS A 105 12.80 11.89 10.02
N TYR A 106 12.70 11.30 8.83
CA TYR A 106 11.80 11.72 7.75
C TYR A 106 10.88 10.57 7.38
N GLU A 107 9.59 10.82 7.23
CA GLU A 107 8.61 9.87 6.72
C GLU A 107 7.79 10.51 5.59
N ALA A 108 7.95 10.03 4.37
CA ALA A 108 7.09 10.42 3.26
C ALA A 108 5.88 9.47 3.15
N VAL A 109 4.76 10.00 2.67
CA VAL A 109 3.50 9.26 2.54
C VAL A 109 3.00 9.26 1.11
N GLY A 110 2.40 8.11 0.71
CA GLY A 110 1.96 7.86 -0.66
C GLY A 110 0.53 8.31 -0.96
N ASN A 111 0.15 8.15 -2.24
CA ASN A 111 -1.14 8.54 -2.82
C ASN A 111 -2.06 7.32 -3.01
N GLY A 112 -3.30 7.58 -3.50
CA GLY A 112 -4.28 6.57 -3.88
C GLY A 112 -4.68 6.67 -5.35
N ALA A 113 -4.99 5.57 -6.02
CA ALA A 113 -5.49 5.56 -7.40
C ALA A 113 -4.66 6.44 -8.36
N PHE A 114 -5.31 7.27 -9.19
CA PHE A 114 -4.68 8.34 -9.98
C PHE A 114 -4.66 9.68 -9.26
N SER A 115 -4.71 9.69 -7.92
CA SER A 115 -4.84 10.94 -7.16
C SER A 115 -3.68 11.90 -7.41
N GLY A 116 -4.00 13.04 -7.99
CA GLY A 116 -3.18 14.23 -8.10
C GLY A 116 -3.44 15.18 -6.93
N ALA A 117 -3.34 14.68 -5.70
CA ALA A 117 -3.56 15.46 -4.49
C ALA A 117 -2.51 15.14 -3.42
N ILE A 118 -2.14 16.16 -2.66
CA ILE A 118 -1.22 16.02 -1.52
C ILE A 118 -1.94 15.33 -0.35
N GLY A 119 -1.37 14.27 0.19
CA GLY A 119 -1.93 13.45 1.25
C GLY A 119 -1.88 14.10 2.64
N LEU A 120 -2.50 15.28 2.83
CA LEU A 120 -2.42 16.06 4.07
C LEU A 120 -2.82 15.24 5.30
N ALA A 121 -3.90 14.45 5.22
CA ALA A 121 -4.36 13.62 6.32
C ALA A 121 -3.36 12.51 6.68
N ALA A 122 -2.65 11.97 5.69
CA ALA A 122 -1.62 10.95 5.90
C ALA A 122 -0.37 11.54 6.56
N MET A 123 -0.04 12.81 6.31
CA MET A 123 1.10 13.51 6.93
C MET A 123 0.87 13.81 8.42
N ALA A 124 -0.38 13.90 8.88
CA ALA A 124 -0.69 14.25 10.27
C ALA A 124 -0.11 13.25 11.29
N GLY A 125 -0.21 11.96 11.02
CA GLY A 125 0.32 10.91 11.90
C GLY A 125 1.84 10.98 12.11
N PRO A 126 2.66 10.97 11.04
CA PRO A 126 4.10 11.17 11.14
C PRO A 126 4.50 12.44 11.89
N LEU A 127 3.88 13.60 11.56
CA LEU A 127 4.16 14.86 12.25
C LEU A 127 3.90 14.76 13.75
N ALA A 128 2.77 14.15 14.15
CA ALA A 128 2.43 13.97 15.57
C ALA A 128 3.45 13.07 16.31
N ARG A 129 4.14 12.16 15.59
CA ARG A 129 5.24 11.33 16.12
C ARG A 129 6.61 12.02 16.07
N GLY A 130 6.66 13.28 15.67
CA GLY A 130 7.90 14.07 15.62
C GLY A 130 8.75 13.87 14.37
N TYR A 131 8.21 13.28 13.30
CA TYR A 131 8.90 13.21 12.00
C TYR A 131 8.76 14.52 11.21
N ALA A 132 9.77 14.84 10.40
CA ALA A 132 9.53 15.63 9.21
C ALA A 132 8.79 14.74 8.20
N THR A 133 7.75 15.27 7.52
CA THR A 133 6.91 14.46 6.65
C THR A 133 6.50 15.21 5.39
N SER A 134 6.42 14.50 4.26
CA SER A 134 6.01 15.09 2.99
C SER A 134 5.06 14.22 2.18
N SER A 135 4.37 14.86 1.24
CA SER A 135 3.54 14.24 0.21
C SER A 135 3.55 15.10 -1.05
N THR A 136 3.20 14.51 -2.20
CA THR A 136 3.16 15.16 -3.51
C THR A 136 1.85 14.88 -4.23
N ASP A 137 1.47 15.77 -5.16
CA ASP A 137 0.35 15.58 -6.09
C ASP A 137 0.72 14.69 -7.30
N THR A 138 1.92 14.15 -7.35
CA THR A 138 2.43 13.35 -8.47
C THR A 138 2.48 14.07 -9.83
N GLY A 139 2.46 15.39 -9.85
CA GLY A 139 2.63 16.23 -11.06
C GLY A 139 1.34 16.54 -11.82
N HIS A 140 0.17 16.32 -11.23
CA HIS A 140 -1.13 16.64 -11.84
C HIS A 140 -2.20 16.94 -10.79
N ALA A 141 -3.39 17.32 -11.23
CA ALA A 141 -4.56 17.51 -10.37
C ALA A 141 -5.68 16.54 -10.77
N GLY A 142 -6.57 16.23 -9.81
CA GLY A 142 -7.71 15.33 -9.99
C GLY A 142 -7.35 13.85 -9.83
N ASN A 143 -8.31 12.96 -10.12
CA ASN A 143 -8.18 11.51 -9.91
C ASN A 143 -8.51 10.72 -11.18
N THR A 144 -8.03 11.17 -12.32
CA THR A 144 -8.21 10.53 -13.64
C THR A 144 -6.89 10.37 -14.35
N GLY A 145 -6.77 9.39 -15.24
CA GLY A 145 -5.59 9.20 -16.10
C GLY A 145 -5.45 10.24 -17.23
N ARG A 146 -6.41 11.16 -17.36
CA ARG A 146 -6.44 12.15 -18.46
C ARG A 146 -5.21 13.06 -18.48
N PHE A 147 -4.57 13.28 -17.35
CA PHE A 147 -3.34 14.08 -17.25
C PHE A 147 -2.22 13.59 -18.20
N ALA A 148 -2.20 12.29 -18.50
CA ALA A 148 -1.15 11.69 -19.32
C ALA A 148 -1.37 11.88 -20.83
N LEU A 149 -2.60 12.27 -21.25
CA LEU A 149 -2.94 12.40 -22.69
C LEU A 149 -2.20 13.59 -23.33
N GLY A 150 -1.22 13.28 -24.18
CA GLY A 150 -0.35 14.28 -24.79
C GLY A 150 0.81 14.78 -23.90
N HIS A 151 0.94 14.22 -22.67
CA HIS A 151 1.90 14.62 -21.67
C HIS A 151 2.74 13.44 -21.15
N PRO A 152 3.66 12.88 -21.96
CA PRO A 152 4.43 11.70 -21.58
C PRO A 152 5.30 11.93 -20.31
N GLU A 153 5.81 13.14 -20.13
CA GLU A 153 6.60 13.49 -18.95
C GLU A 153 5.78 13.48 -17.65
N LYS A 154 4.51 13.88 -17.73
CA LYS A 154 3.59 13.78 -16.58
C LYS A 154 3.29 12.33 -16.21
N LEU A 155 3.28 11.41 -17.18
CA LEU A 155 3.17 9.99 -16.89
C LEU A 155 4.41 9.48 -16.14
N VAL A 156 5.59 9.94 -16.50
CA VAL A 156 6.84 9.66 -15.78
C VAL A 156 6.80 10.25 -14.36
N ASP A 157 6.28 11.49 -14.20
CA ASP A 157 6.09 12.12 -12.89
C ASP A 157 5.19 11.25 -12.00
N PHE A 158 4.02 10.87 -12.50
CA PHE A 158 3.09 9.99 -11.80
C PHE A 158 3.71 8.61 -11.50
N GLY A 159 4.46 8.06 -12.45
CA GLY A 159 5.06 6.74 -12.34
C GLY A 159 6.04 6.63 -11.19
N TRP A 160 6.97 7.58 -11.08
CA TRP A 160 8.05 7.51 -10.10
C TRP A 160 8.75 8.85 -9.82
N ARG A 161 8.89 9.75 -10.82
CA ARG A 161 9.77 10.92 -10.69
C ARG A 161 9.31 11.90 -9.61
N ALA A 162 8.00 12.13 -9.48
CA ALA A 162 7.48 13.06 -8.50
C ALA A 162 7.82 12.65 -7.06
N VAL A 163 7.79 11.37 -6.74
CA VAL A 163 8.13 10.86 -5.41
C VAL A 163 9.63 11.02 -5.15
N HIS A 164 10.47 10.65 -6.09
CA HIS A 164 11.93 10.83 -5.98
C HIS A 164 12.31 12.29 -5.80
N GLU A 165 11.84 13.19 -6.67
CA GLU A 165 12.14 14.63 -6.62
C GLU A 165 11.63 15.26 -5.31
N MET A 166 10.44 14.89 -4.86
CA MET A 166 9.92 15.30 -3.54
C MET A 166 10.86 14.83 -2.43
N THR A 167 11.35 13.60 -2.48
CA THR A 167 12.22 13.01 -1.45
C THR A 167 13.55 13.74 -1.36
N VAL A 168 14.21 13.95 -2.50
CA VAL A 168 15.50 14.68 -2.58
C VAL A 168 15.33 16.12 -2.09
N THR A 169 14.28 16.81 -2.58
CA THR A 169 13.94 18.18 -2.18
C THR A 169 13.63 18.27 -0.69
N SER A 170 12.82 17.36 -0.15
CA SER A 170 12.49 17.32 1.29
C SER A 170 13.74 17.19 2.15
N LYS A 171 14.64 16.26 1.80
CA LYS A 171 15.90 16.07 2.55
C LYS A 171 16.79 17.32 2.53
N ALA A 172 16.86 18.02 1.39
CA ALA A 172 17.61 19.27 1.27
C ALA A 172 17.01 20.39 2.14
N ILE A 173 15.67 20.55 2.14
CA ILE A 173 14.99 21.55 2.97
C ILE A 173 15.11 21.21 4.45
N ILE A 174 14.99 19.93 4.85
CA ILE A 174 15.20 19.47 6.22
C ILE A 174 16.62 19.83 6.70
N ALA A 175 17.62 19.57 5.84
CA ALA A 175 19.02 19.90 6.16
C ALA A 175 19.23 21.41 6.32
N ALA A 176 18.56 22.25 5.52
CA ALA A 176 18.63 23.70 5.64
C ALA A 176 17.92 24.22 6.91
N TYR A 177 16.82 23.59 7.31
CA TYR A 177 16.03 24.02 8.47
C TYR A 177 16.66 23.65 9.81
N TYR A 178 17.18 22.42 9.93
CA TYR A 178 17.77 21.91 11.18
C TYR A 178 19.31 21.96 11.20
N GLU A 179 19.96 22.44 10.14
CA GLU A 179 21.43 22.31 9.92
C GLU A 179 21.93 20.86 9.99
N ALA A 180 21.01 19.91 9.80
CA ALA A 180 21.28 18.48 9.79
C ALA A 180 20.24 17.75 8.92
N GLY A 181 20.68 16.84 8.05
CA GLY A 181 19.79 15.97 7.29
C GLY A 181 19.12 14.91 8.19
N PRO A 182 18.05 14.25 7.71
CA PRO A 182 17.46 13.15 8.45
C PRO A 182 18.45 12.00 8.60
N ARG A 183 18.54 11.45 9.82
CA ARG A 183 19.39 10.28 10.11
C ARG A 183 18.82 9.01 9.49
N LEU A 184 17.51 8.93 9.38
CA LEU A 184 16.76 7.81 8.80
C LEU A 184 15.58 8.37 8.02
N SER A 185 15.28 7.69 6.91
CA SER A 185 14.18 8.06 6.02
C SER A 185 13.26 6.85 5.83
N TYR A 186 11.97 7.07 5.98
CA TYR A 186 10.94 6.06 5.86
C TYR A 186 9.91 6.44 4.80
N TRP A 187 9.38 5.43 4.14
CA TRP A 187 8.21 5.55 3.26
C TRP A 187 7.04 4.75 3.82
N SER A 188 5.85 5.33 3.80
CA SER A 188 4.62 4.62 4.13
C SER A 188 3.53 4.88 3.08
N GLY A 189 3.03 3.82 2.45
CA GLY A 189 1.98 3.94 1.47
C GLY A 189 1.20 2.65 1.25
N CYS A 190 -0.08 2.82 0.90
CA CYS A 190 -0.96 1.70 0.54
C CYS A 190 -1.56 1.94 -0.85
N SER A 191 -1.98 0.87 -1.56
CA SER A 191 -2.58 0.99 -2.89
C SER A 191 -1.58 1.54 -3.93
N ALA A 192 -1.90 2.68 -4.56
CA ALA A 192 -0.92 3.39 -5.39
C ALA A 192 0.32 3.80 -4.58
N GLY A 193 0.16 4.18 -3.29
CA GLY A 193 1.27 4.44 -2.37
C GLY A 193 2.14 3.22 -2.08
N GLY A 194 1.54 2.03 -2.06
CA GLY A 194 2.27 0.75 -1.99
C GLY A 194 3.04 0.46 -3.28
N ARG A 195 2.49 0.82 -4.45
CA ARG A 195 3.20 0.77 -5.74
C ARG A 195 4.40 1.72 -5.75
N GLN A 196 4.18 2.98 -5.29
CA GLN A 196 5.25 3.98 -5.15
C GLN A 196 6.37 3.46 -4.22
N ALA A 197 6.01 2.82 -3.10
CA ALA A 197 6.94 2.18 -2.18
C ALA A 197 7.90 1.19 -2.89
N LEU A 198 7.33 0.30 -3.70
CA LEU A 198 8.12 -0.68 -4.46
C LEU A 198 8.94 -0.02 -5.56
N MET A 199 8.37 1.02 -6.21
CA MET A 199 9.09 1.78 -7.23
C MET A 199 10.34 2.47 -6.65
N GLU A 200 10.23 3.05 -5.46
CA GLU A 200 11.37 3.64 -4.73
C GLU A 200 12.44 2.59 -4.41
N ALA A 201 12.06 1.43 -3.86
CA ALA A 201 13.00 0.35 -3.58
C ALA A 201 13.73 -0.16 -4.84
N GLN A 202 13.03 -0.16 -5.99
CA GLN A 202 13.54 -0.65 -7.26
C GLN A 202 14.46 0.34 -7.98
N ARG A 203 14.08 1.63 -8.01
CA ARG A 203 14.76 2.66 -8.81
C ARG A 203 15.70 3.54 -8.02
N PHE A 204 15.33 3.87 -6.78
CA PHE A 204 16.04 4.83 -5.92
C PHE A 204 16.40 4.20 -4.57
N PRO A 205 17.18 3.14 -4.58
CA PRO A 205 17.47 2.36 -3.37
C PRO A 205 18.09 3.16 -2.23
N ALA A 206 18.61 4.36 -2.50
CA ALA A 206 19.24 5.25 -1.50
C ALA A 206 18.25 6.22 -0.83
N ASP A 207 17.01 6.32 -1.30
CA ASP A 207 16.07 7.32 -0.82
C ASP A 207 15.51 6.99 0.55
N TYR A 208 15.27 5.73 0.85
CA TYR A 208 14.68 5.31 2.12
C TYR A 208 15.45 4.16 2.78
N ASP A 209 15.55 4.19 4.10
CA ASP A 209 16.13 3.13 4.92
C ASP A 209 15.12 2.05 5.26
N GLY A 210 13.84 2.46 5.37
CA GLY A 210 12.71 1.58 5.63
C GLY A 210 11.51 1.93 4.77
N ILE A 211 10.84 0.91 4.22
CA ILE A 211 9.71 1.06 3.30
C ILE A 211 8.56 0.19 3.75
N ILE A 212 7.34 0.78 3.79
CA ILE A 212 6.07 0.08 3.94
C ILE A 212 5.30 0.12 2.63
N ALA A 213 5.04 -1.06 2.06
CA ALA A 213 4.24 -1.26 0.86
C ALA A 213 2.94 -2.00 1.20
N GLY A 214 1.87 -1.28 1.50
CA GLY A 214 0.55 -1.85 1.79
C GLY A 214 -0.26 -2.11 0.53
N SER A 215 -0.89 -3.28 0.43
CA SER A 215 -1.79 -3.67 -0.68
C SER A 215 -1.38 -3.06 -2.03
N PRO A 216 -0.12 -3.25 -2.48
CA PRO A 216 0.46 -2.47 -3.56
C PRO A 216 -0.19 -2.78 -4.91
N GLY A 217 -0.55 -1.73 -5.65
CA GLY A 217 -0.96 -1.81 -7.05
C GLY A 217 0.23 -2.06 -7.99
N LEU A 218 1.09 -3.02 -7.66
CA LEU A 218 2.37 -3.25 -8.32
C LEU A 218 2.24 -3.68 -9.79
N ASP A 219 1.22 -4.46 -10.11
CA ASP A 219 0.81 -4.86 -11.45
C ASP A 219 -0.35 -3.95 -11.93
N TRP A 220 -0.03 -2.72 -12.24
CA TRP A 220 -1.02 -1.70 -12.57
C TRP A 220 -1.79 -2.01 -13.85
N THR A 221 -1.09 -2.42 -14.90
CA THR A 221 -1.68 -2.77 -16.20
C THR A 221 -2.57 -4.00 -16.10
N GLY A 222 -2.12 -5.04 -15.40
CA GLY A 222 -2.89 -6.26 -15.18
C GLY A 222 -4.15 -6.02 -14.35
N ARG A 223 -4.03 -5.24 -13.27
CA ARG A 223 -5.18 -4.82 -12.47
C ARG A 223 -6.20 -4.02 -13.31
N ALA A 224 -5.73 -3.10 -14.14
CA ALA A 224 -6.60 -2.34 -15.03
C ALA A 224 -7.34 -3.25 -16.02
N ALA A 225 -6.63 -4.22 -16.62
CA ALA A 225 -7.22 -5.21 -17.53
C ALA A 225 -8.28 -6.08 -16.84
N GLN A 226 -8.02 -6.52 -15.59
CA GLN A 226 -9.02 -7.26 -14.81
C GLN A 226 -10.26 -6.41 -14.55
N ALA A 227 -10.09 -5.12 -14.16
CA ALA A 227 -11.20 -4.22 -13.88
C ALA A 227 -12.09 -4.01 -15.12
N VAL A 228 -11.48 -3.82 -16.30
CA VAL A 228 -12.23 -3.65 -17.56
C VAL A 228 -12.92 -4.94 -17.96
N ARG A 229 -12.25 -6.10 -17.87
CA ARG A 229 -12.87 -7.42 -18.14
C ARG A 229 -14.08 -7.66 -17.23
N GLY A 230 -13.93 -7.37 -15.94
CA GLY A 230 -15.03 -7.49 -14.97
C GLY A 230 -16.21 -6.59 -15.32
N ALA A 231 -15.94 -5.33 -15.70
CA ALA A 231 -16.98 -4.38 -16.11
C ALA A 231 -17.72 -4.84 -17.37
N GLN A 232 -17.02 -5.44 -18.34
CA GLN A 232 -17.67 -6.04 -19.53
C GLN A 232 -18.64 -7.14 -19.15
N LEU A 233 -18.23 -8.07 -18.27
CA LEU A 233 -19.09 -9.17 -17.80
C LEU A 233 -20.33 -8.64 -17.07
N LEU A 234 -20.17 -7.61 -16.26
CA LEU A 234 -21.23 -7.01 -15.45
C LEU A 234 -22.15 -6.05 -16.22
N LYS A 235 -21.93 -5.82 -17.53
CA LYS A 235 -22.89 -5.13 -18.39
C LYS A 235 -24.20 -5.90 -18.51
N ASP A 236 -24.12 -7.24 -18.58
CA ASP A 236 -25.29 -8.09 -18.47
C ASP A 236 -25.85 -8.06 -17.04
N GLU A 237 -27.07 -7.56 -16.88
CA GLU A 237 -27.71 -7.46 -15.57
C GLU A 237 -27.91 -8.81 -14.90
N SER A 238 -28.12 -9.86 -15.70
CA SER A 238 -28.27 -11.23 -15.19
C SER A 238 -26.99 -11.78 -14.56
N ALA A 239 -25.84 -11.21 -14.91
CA ALA A 239 -24.53 -11.58 -14.40
C ALA A 239 -24.14 -10.84 -13.10
N ARG A 240 -24.91 -9.79 -12.72
CA ARG A 240 -24.62 -8.98 -11.53
C ARG A 240 -25.00 -9.70 -10.24
N LEU A 241 -24.16 -9.60 -9.24
CA LEU A 241 -24.44 -10.08 -7.90
C LEU A 241 -25.13 -8.98 -7.09
N SER A 242 -26.31 -9.28 -6.52
CA SER A 242 -26.88 -8.42 -5.48
C SER A 242 -26.06 -8.56 -4.19
N PRO A 243 -26.15 -7.59 -3.24
CA PRO A 243 -25.50 -7.73 -1.94
C PRO A 243 -25.83 -9.03 -1.21
N ALA A 244 -27.09 -9.48 -1.27
CA ALA A 244 -27.51 -10.74 -0.65
C ALA A 244 -26.85 -11.95 -1.31
N LYS A 245 -26.70 -11.97 -2.64
CA LYS A 245 -26.02 -13.05 -3.37
C LYS A 245 -24.51 -13.02 -3.15
N ALA A 246 -23.91 -11.83 -3.05
CA ALA A 246 -22.49 -11.70 -2.67
C ALA A 246 -22.24 -12.26 -1.27
N GLN A 247 -23.17 -12.02 -0.33
CA GLN A 247 -23.10 -12.57 1.01
C GLN A 247 -23.29 -14.11 1.02
N ALA A 248 -24.21 -14.65 0.21
CA ALA A 248 -24.38 -16.09 0.07
C ALA A 248 -23.13 -16.76 -0.52
N LEU A 249 -22.53 -16.14 -1.54
CA LEU A 249 -21.28 -16.61 -2.16
C LEU A 249 -20.12 -16.58 -1.17
N HIS A 250 -19.97 -15.49 -0.44
CA HIS A 250 -18.96 -15.33 0.60
C HIS A 250 -19.10 -16.40 1.70
N LYS A 251 -20.32 -16.55 2.21
CA LYS A 251 -20.57 -17.59 3.22
C LYS A 251 -20.21 -18.99 2.72
N ALA A 252 -20.56 -19.31 1.47
CA ALA A 252 -20.22 -20.61 0.90
C ALA A 252 -18.71 -20.81 0.74
N ALA A 253 -17.97 -19.76 0.36
CA ALA A 253 -16.51 -19.80 0.26
C ALA A 253 -15.85 -19.98 1.66
N VAL A 254 -16.32 -19.24 2.66
CA VAL A 254 -15.85 -19.38 4.05
C VAL A 254 -16.19 -20.77 4.61
N ASP A 255 -17.44 -21.24 4.46
CA ASP A 255 -17.86 -22.58 4.94
C ASP A 255 -16.99 -23.71 4.33
N ALA A 256 -16.55 -23.53 3.08
CA ALA A 256 -15.72 -24.51 2.39
C ALA A 256 -14.25 -24.50 2.83
N CYS A 257 -13.73 -23.35 3.27
CA CYS A 257 -12.28 -23.15 3.39
C CYS A 257 -11.79 -22.69 4.78
N ASP A 258 -12.67 -22.21 5.66
CA ASP A 258 -12.32 -21.73 7.02
C ASP A 258 -11.52 -22.79 7.79
N ALA A 259 -11.98 -24.05 7.77
CA ALA A 259 -11.35 -25.12 8.53
C ALA A 259 -10.02 -25.64 7.93
N THR A 260 -9.50 -25.08 6.85
CA THR A 260 -8.29 -25.59 6.17
C THR A 260 -7.01 -25.40 7.00
N ASP A 261 -6.98 -24.45 7.94
CA ASP A 261 -5.90 -24.23 8.89
C ASP A 261 -6.10 -24.97 10.24
N GLY A 262 -7.19 -25.73 10.38
CA GLY A 262 -7.56 -26.48 11.59
C GLY A 262 -8.43 -25.68 12.57
N LEU A 263 -8.84 -24.47 12.25
CA LEU A 263 -9.69 -23.61 13.06
C LEU A 263 -10.95 -23.20 12.28
N LYS A 264 -12.09 -23.08 12.98
CA LYS A 264 -13.31 -22.47 12.42
C LYS A 264 -13.57 -21.17 13.17
N ASP A 265 -13.12 -20.07 12.58
CA ASP A 265 -13.24 -18.75 13.19
C ASP A 265 -13.82 -17.68 12.24
N GLY A 266 -14.32 -18.11 11.09
CA GLY A 266 -14.93 -17.26 10.07
C GLY A 266 -13.92 -16.59 9.13
N LEU A 267 -12.64 -17.00 9.16
CA LEU A 267 -11.59 -16.43 8.33
C LEU A 267 -10.88 -17.50 7.51
N ILE A 268 -10.59 -17.22 6.26
CA ILE A 268 -9.74 -18.07 5.43
C ILE A 268 -8.29 -17.62 5.62
N ALA A 269 -7.49 -18.41 6.33
CA ALA A 269 -6.11 -18.06 6.67
C ALA A 269 -5.18 -18.01 5.45
N ASP A 270 -5.38 -18.94 4.49
CA ASP A 270 -4.65 -18.99 3.22
C ASP A 270 -5.60 -19.40 2.08
N PRO A 271 -6.20 -18.43 1.38
CA PRO A 271 -7.14 -18.70 0.31
C PRO A 271 -6.53 -19.36 -0.92
N THR A 272 -5.20 -19.36 -1.06
CA THR A 272 -4.52 -20.08 -2.17
C THR A 272 -4.69 -21.59 -2.07
N LYS A 273 -5.01 -22.10 -0.88
CA LYS A 273 -5.32 -23.52 -0.63
C LYS A 273 -6.80 -23.85 -0.68
N CYS A 274 -7.65 -22.83 -0.80
CA CYS A 274 -9.10 -22.97 -0.88
C CYS A 274 -9.50 -23.53 -2.25
N LYS A 275 -10.24 -24.65 -2.25
CA LYS A 275 -10.75 -25.31 -3.46
C LYS A 275 -12.25 -25.05 -3.65
N PHE A 276 -12.69 -23.85 -3.32
CA PHE A 276 -14.09 -23.49 -3.48
C PHE A 276 -14.45 -23.32 -4.95
N GLU A 277 -15.59 -23.89 -5.36
CA GLU A 277 -16.14 -23.82 -6.72
C GLU A 277 -17.52 -23.14 -6.67
N PRO A 278 -17.70 -21.93 -7.25
CA PRO A 278 -18.96 -21.19 -7.23
C PRO A 278 -20.16 -21.94 -7.79
N GLY A 279 -19.95 -22.89 -8.70
CA GLY A 279 -21.01 -23.74 -9.27
C GLY A 279 -21.73 -24.59 -8.24
N THR A 280 -21.14 -24.85 -7.07
CA THR A 280 -21.82 -25.55 -5.96
C THR A 280 -23.02 -24.77 -5.43
N LEU A 281 -23.00 -23.42 -5.61
CA LEU A 281 -24.09 -22.52 -5.21
C LEU A 281 -25.10 -22.25 -6.33
N GLN A 282 -25.00 -22.93 -7.50
CA GLN A 282 -25.90 -22.67 -8.61
C GLN A 282 -27.34 -23.07 -8.24
N CYS A 283 -28.31 -22.22 -8.59
CA CYS A 283 -29.73 -22.46 -8.36
C CYS A 283 -30.19 -23.78 -9.03
N LYS A 284 -30.86 -24.64 -8.27
CA LYS A 284 -31.46 -25.88 -8.77
C LYS A 284 -32.93 -25.71 -9.19
N GLY A 285 -33.48 -24.54 -8.97
CA GLY A 285 -34.87 -24.18 -9.26
C GLY A 285 -34.99 -22.71 -9.62
N ALA A 286 -36.00 -22.04 -9.09
CA ALA A 286 -36.16 -20.60 -9.27
C ALA A 286 -34.97 -19.81 -8.69
N ASP A 287 -34.69 -18.66 -9.29
CA ASP A 287 -33.67 -17.73 -8.79
C ASP A 287 -34.11 -17.08 -7.46
N ASP A 288 -33.24 -17.15 -6.43
CA ASP A 288 -33.46 -16.49 -5.15
C ASP A 288 -32.14 -15.93 -4.57
N SER A 289 -32.22 -15.31 -3.40
CA SER A 289 -31.05 -14.65 -2.77
C SER A 289 -30.00 -15.62 -2.21
N SER A 290 -30.31 -16.92 -2.12
CA SER A 290 -29.45 -17.94 -1.52
C SER A 290 -28.63 -18.73 -2.54
N CYS A 291 -28.89 -18.55 -3.85
CA CYS A 291 -28.20 -19.24 -4.92
C CYS A 291 -27.79 -18.29 -6.06
N LEU A 292 -26.95 -18.77 -6.95
CA LEU A 292 -26.47 -18.04 -8.11
C LEU A 292 -27.11 -18.57 -9.41
N THR A 293 -27.46 -17.65 -10.32
CA THR A 293 -27.77 -18.06 -11.71
C THR A 293 -26.52 -18.59 -12.40
N ALA A 294 -26.65 -19.27 -13.52
CA ALA A 294 -25.50 -19.72 -14.31
C ALA A 294 -24.58 -18.54 -14.72
N ALA A 295 -25.16 -17.40 -15.12
CA ALA A 295 -24.41 -16.20 -15.48
C ALA A 295 -23.61 -15.65 -14.29
N GLN A 296 -24.19 -15.66 -13.09
CA GLN A 296 -23.50 -15.20 -11.87
C GLN A 296 -22.39 -16.17 -11.43
N VAL A 297 -22.57 -17.48 -11.63
CA VAL A 297 -21.50 -18.47 -11.41
C VAL A 297 -20.31 -18.19 -12.33
N GLU A 298 -20.55 -17.93 -13.62
CA GLU A 298 -19.49 -17.57 -14.57
C GLU A 298 -18.81 -16.26 -14.20
N THR A 299 -19.55 -15.27 -13.71
CA THR A 299 -18.98 -14.03 -13.19
C THR A 299 -18.03 -14.31 -12.03
N ALA A 300 -18.46 -15.10 -11.04
CA ALA A 300 -17.62 -15.45 -9.89
C ALA A 300 -16.35 -16.21 -10.33
N ARG A 301 -16.48 -17.19 -11.22
CA ARG A 301 -15.33 -17.91 -11.81
C ARG A 301 -14.35 -16.96 -12.51
N ALA A 302 -14.87 -16.02 -13.29
CA ALA A 302 -14.04 -15.04 -14.01
C ALA A 302 -13.29 -14.10 -13.07
N LEU A 303 -13.91 -13.68 -11.95
CA LEU A 303 -13.25 -12.83 -10.95
C LEU A 303 -12.17 -13.57 -10.16
N TYR A 304 -12.37 -14.85 -9.85
CA TYR A 304 -11.34 -15.70 -9.22
C TYR A 304 -10.22 -16.11 -10.17
N SER A 305 -10.48 -16.09 -11.48
CA SER A 305 -9.50 -16.55 -12.46
C SER A 305 -8.40 -15.50 -12.74
N PRO A 306 -7.15 -15.92 -12.88
CA PRO A 306 -6.09 -15.03 -13.32
C PRO A 306 -6.32 -14.52 -14.74
N LEU A 307 -5.63 -13.43 -15.08
CA LEU A 307 -5.55 -12.92 -16.44
C LEU A 307 -4.11 -12.99 -16.92
N ALA A 308 -3.86 -13.76 -17.99
CA ALA A 308 -2.53 -13.95 -18.52
C ALA A 308 -2.24 -12.99 -19.69
N ASN A 309 -1.05 -12.40 -19.69
CA ASN A 309 -0.51 -11.74 -20.86
C ASN A 309 -0.18 -12.81 -21.92
N PRO A 310 -0.78 -12.77 -23.12
CA PRO A 310 -0.61 -13.83 -24.11
C PRO A 310 0.82 -13.93 -24.66
N LYS A 311 1.61 -12.83 -24.64
CA LYS A 311 2.97 -12.78 -25.13
C LYS A 311 3.99 -13.23 -24.07
N THR A 312 3.94 -12.64 -22.89
CA THR A 312 4.96 -12.87 -21.84
C THR A 312 4.61 -14.04 -20.91
N LYS A 313 3.38 -14.52 -20.95
CA LYS A 313 2.80 -15.51 -20.03
C LYS A 313 2.76 -15.04 -18.58
N ARG A 314 3.04 -13.76 -18.32
CA ARG A 314 2.85 -13.15 -17.02
C ARG A 314 1.37 -13.22 -16.63
N GLU A 315 1.10 -13.62 -15.42
CA GLU A 315 -0.25 -13.70 -14.88
C GLU A 315 -0.49 -12.60 -13.84
N THR A 316 -1.61 -11.90 -13.98
CA THR A 316 -2.22 -11.11 -12.93
C THR A 316 -3.15 -12.02 -12.16
N ALA A 317 -2.93 -12.21 -10.88
CA ALA A 317 -3.71 -13.13 -10.07
C ALA A 317 -5.19 -12.73 -9.98
N GLY A 318 -6.10 -13.71 -9.97
CA GLY A 318 -7.52 -13.49 -9.70
C GLY A 318 -7.79 -13.06 -8.25
N LEU A 319 -8.99 -12.57 -7.98
CA LEU A 319 -9.42 -12.30 -6.61
C LEU A 319 -9.42 -13.60 -5.80
N GLN A 320 -9.40 -13.48 -4.48
CA GLN A 320 -9.33 -14.64 -3.62
C GLN A 320 -10.67 -14.93 -2.94
N PRO A 321 -11.01 -16.21 -2.70
CA PRO A 321 -12.11 -16.57 -1.83
C PRO A 321 -12.03 -15.87 -0.48
N GLY A 322 -13.15 -15.32 0.01
CA GLY A 322 -13.23 -14.45 1.18
C GLY A 322 -13.25 -12.94 0.83
N SER A 323 -13.18 -12.56 -0.46
CA SER A 323 -13.21 -11.15 -0.91
C SER A 323 -14.60 -10.69 -1.40
N GLU A 324 -15.58 -11.57 -1.48
CA GLU A 324 -16.84 -11.41 -2.21
C GLU A 324 -17.70 -10.25 -1.68
N LEU A 325 -17.65 -9.98 -0.38
CA LEU A 325 -18.39 -8.88 0.25
C LEU A 325 -17.96 -7.50 -0.31
N GLY A 326 -16.72 -7.39 -0.74
CA GLY A 326 -16.19 -6.18 -1.35
C GLY A 326 -16.56 -6.01 -2.83
N TRP A 327 -17.02 -7.04 -3.52
CA TRP A 327 -17.23 -6.99 -4.97
C TRP A 327 -18.31 -5.99 -5.39
N THR A 328 -19.37 -5.85 -4.62
CA THR A 328 -20.47 -4.92 -4.91
C THR A 328 -20.20 -3.50 -4.48
N SER A 329 -19.33 -3.28 -3.48
CA SER A 329 -19.07 -1.97 -2.89
C SER A 329 -17.79 -1.29 -3.41
N LEU A 330 -16.76 -2.06 -3.75
CA LEU A 330 -15.42 -1.54 -4.03
C LEU A 330 -14.98 -1.63 -5.50
N GLY A 331 -15.86 -2.00 -6.44
CA GLY A 331 -15.46 -1.74 -7.77
C GLY A 331 -15.83 -2.68 -8.90
N TRP A 332 -16.52 -3.72 -8.60
CA TRP A 332 -17.02 -4.61 -9.64
C TRP A 332 -18.42 -4.19 -10.03
N THR A 333 -18.51 -3.21 -10.92
CA THR A 333 -19.74 -2.63 -11.45
C THR A 333 -19.72 -2.70 -12.98
N ALA A 334 -20.86 -2.45 -13.61
CA ALA A 334 -20.97 -2.44 -15.07
C ALA A 334 -20.17 -1.32 -15.76
N SER A 335 -19.64 -0.36 -15.01
CA SER A 335 -18.69 0.63 -15.50
C SER A 335 -17.36 0.45 -14.77
N ALA A 336 -16.27 0.27 -15.53
CA ALA A 336 -14.94 0.20 -14.94
C ALA A 336 -14.62 1.51 -14.23
N ARG A 337 -14.01 1.42 -13.04
CA ARG A 337 -13.48 2.60 -12.35
C ARG A 337 -12.44 3.29 -13.23
N ALA A 338 -12.24 4.59 -12.98
CA ALA A 338 -11.25 5.40 -13.69
C ALA A 338 -9.87 4.70 -13.76
N THR A 339 -9.40 4.09 -12.68
CA THR A 339 -8.13 3.34 -12.65
C THR A 339 -8.05 2.16 -13.64
N GLY A 340 -9.17 1.61 -14.08
CA GLY A 340 -9.20 0.60 -15.15
C GLY A 340 -9.44 1.24 -16.52
N LEU A 341 -10.53 2.00 -16.64
CA LEU A 341 -10.95 2.62 -17.88
C LEU A 341 -9.90 3.61 -18.41
N ASP A 342 -9.41 4.49 -17.57
CA ASP A 342 -8.49 5.55 -17.96
C ASP A 342 -7.09 5.01 -18.30
N GLN A 343 -6.67 3.90 -17.71
CA GLN A 343 -5.44 3.23 -18.11
C GLN A 343 -5.48 2.90 -19.59
N PHE A 344 -6.56 2.31 -20.07
CA PHE A 344 -6.68 1.97 -21.50
C PHE A 344 -6.95 3.19 -22.36
N ARG A 345 -7.86 4.05 -21.93
CA ARG A 345 -8.28 5.25 -22.68
C ARG A 345 -7.13 6.21 -22.92
N TYR A 346 -6.39 6.58 -21.87
CA TYR A 346 -5.43 7.67 -21.93
C TYR A 346 -3.97 7.21 -22.00
N LEU A 347 -3.62 6.12 -21.31
CA LEU A 347 -2.22 5.69 -21.25
C LEU A 347 -1.88 4.71 -22.37
N VAL A 348 -2.78 3.76 -22.69
CA VAL A 348 -2.52 2.71 -23.67
C VAL A 348 -2.91 3.15 -25.09
N PHE A 349 -4.18 3.50 -25.30
CA PHE A 349 -4.69 3.82 -26.62
C PHE A 349 -4.57 5.30 -27.00
N ARG A 350 -4.40 6.17 -25.99
CA ARG A 350 -4.36 7.64 -26.16
C ARG A 350 -5.58 8.17 -26.92
N ASP A 351 -6.73 7.56 -26.69
CA ASP A 351 -8.02 7.82 -27.35
C ASP A 351 -9.10 8.08 -26.27
N ALA A 352 -9.49 9.34 -26.10
CA ALA A 352 -10.48 9.73 -25.10
C ALA A 352 -11.88 9.12 -25.37
N SER A 353 -12.14 8.63 -26.60
CA SER A 353 -13.38 7.96 -26.97
C SER A 353 -13.34 6.44 -26.75
N TRP A 354 -12.19 5.88 -26.36
CA TRP A 354 -12.08 4.45 -26.11
C TRP A 354 -13.02 4.00 -24.99
N ASP A 355 -13.70 2.89 -25.20
CA ASP A 355 -14.68 2.33 -24.30
C ASP A 355 -14.38 0.87 -23.97
N ILE A 356 -14.90 0.39 -22.83
CA ILE A 356 -14.70 -0.98 -22.36
C ILE A 356 -15.18 -2.03 -23.36
N ASP A 357 -16.16 -1.73 -24.22
CA ASP A 357 -16.65 -2.67 -25.26
C ASP A 357 -15.57 -3.01 -26.28
N ARG A 358 -14.58 -2.16 -26.46
CA ARG A 358 -13.44 -2.38 -27.35
C ARG A 358 -12.34 -3.23 -26.75
N PHE A 359 -12.41 -3.51 -25.43
CA PHE A 359 -11.38 -4.28 -24.76
C PHE A 359 -11.36 -5.74 -25.19
N ASN A 360 -10.17 -6.21 -25.57
CA ASN A 360 -9.90 -7.59 -25.90
C ASN A 360 -8.81 -8.14 -24.96
N SER A 361 -9.21 -9.03 -24.04
CA SER A 361 -8.30 -9.64 -23.06
C SER A 361 -7.15 -10.44 -23.68
N GLN A 362 -7.31 -10.91 -24.94
CA GLN A 362 -6.26 -11.67 -25.65
C GLN A 362 -5.14 -10.79 -26.23
N THR A 363 -5.35 -9.48 -26.33
CA THR A 363 -4.38 -8.57 -26.96
C THR A 363 -4.03 -7.37 -26.09
N ASP A 364 -5.00 -6.83 -25.35
CA ASP A 364 -4.86 -5.48 -24.79
C ASP A 364 -4.05 -5.44 -23.51
N LEU A 365 -3.98 -6.55 -22.76
CA LEU A 365 -3.02 -6.63 -21.63
C LEU A 365 -1.57 -6.58 -22.15
N ALA A 366 -1.27 -7.27 -23.27
CA ALA A 366 0.05 -7.19 -23.86
C ALA A 366 0.39 -5.78 -24.37
N ARG A 367 -0.60 -5.09 -24.95
CA ARG A 367 -0.47 -3.69 -25.36
C ARG A 367 -0.25 -2.76 -24.18
N ALA A 368 -0.96 -2.99 -23.09
CA ALA A 368 -0.80 -2.19 -21.87
C ALA A 368 0.60 -2.35 -21.26
N ASP A 369 1.12 -3.58 -21.21
CA ASP A 369 2.48 -3.85 -20.73
C ASP A 369 3.55 -3.23 -21.65
N GLU A 370 3.35 -3.29 -22.97
CA GLU A 370 4.24 -2.66 -23.95
C GLU A 370 4.22 -1.12 -23.83
N ALA A 371 3.05 -0.53 -23.63
CA ALA A 371 2.91 0.92 -23.51
C ALA A 371 3.44 1.47 -22.16
N ASP A 372 3.47 0.64 -21.11
CA ASP A 372 3.95 1.04 -19.80
C ASP A 372 5.48 1.21 -19.73
N GLU A 373 6.24 0.41 -20.48
CA GLU A 373 7.72 0.43 -20.48
C GLU A 373 8.34 0.42 -19.06
N GLY A 374 7.60 -0.07 -18.05
CA GLY A 374 7.99 -0.08 -16.65
C GLY A 374 7.89 1.30 -15.98
N ILE A 375 7.11 2.24 -16.51
CA ILE A 375 6.91 3.56 -15.92
C ILE A 375 5.98 3.47 -14.72
N VAL A 376 4.87 2.73 -14.84
CA VAL A 376 3.86 2.64 -13.77
C VAL A 376 3.88 1.29 -13.06
N ASN A 377 4.12 0.18 -13.76
CA ASN A 377 4.27 -1.14 -13.15
C ASN A 377 5.52 -1.22 -12.26
N ALA A 378 5.33 -1.55 -10.98
CA ALA A 378 6.42 -1.71 -10.01
C ALA A 378 6.77 -3.19 -9.82
N MET A 379 7.16 -3.87 -10.91
CA MET A 379 7.32 -5.33 -10.94
C MET A 379 8.77 -5.81 -11.09
N ASN A 380 9.75 -4.92 -11.03
CA ASN A 380 11.15 -5.33 -11.08
C ASN A 380 11.51 -6.06 -9.77
N ALA A 381 11.77 -7.37 -9.88
CA ALA A 381 12.11 -8.20 -8.72
C ALA A 381 13.57 -8.02 -8.23
N ASN A 382 14.40 -7.25 -8.95
CA ASN A 382 15.77 -6.99 -8.53
C ASN A 382 15.82 -5.89 -7.45
N LEU A 383 15.55 -6.29 -6.21
CA LEU A 383 15.70 -5.44 -5.03
C LEU A 383 17.12 -5.46 -4.44
N LYS A 384 18.06 -6.19 -5.07
CA LYS A 384 19.41 -6.35 -4.51
C LYS A 384 20.08 -5.05 -4.12
N PRO A 385 20.06 -3.96 -4.92
CA PRO A 385 20.68 -2.69 -4.53
C PRO A 385 20.09 -2.10 -3.24
N PHE A 386 18.77 -2.22 -3.03
CA PHE A 386 18.12 -1.75 -1.82
C PHE A 386 18.45 -2.61 -0.59
N LEU A 387 18.44 -3.95 -0.76
CA LEU A 387 18.73 -4.89 0.33
C LEU A 387 20.18 -4.83 0.77
N ASP A 388 21.14 -4.75 -0.17
CA ASP A 388 22.58 -4.73 0.10
C ASP A 388 23.03 -3.50 0.91
N ARG A 389 22.38 -2.35 0.69
CA ARG A 389 22.67 -1.15 1.49
C ARG A 389 22.05 -1.16 2.89
N GLY A 390 21.35 -2.23 3.24
CA GLY A 390 20.70 -2.39 4.53
C GLY A 390 19.25 -1.90 4.59
N GLY A 391 18.61 -1.61 3.46
CA GLY A 391 17.20 -1.25 3.38
C GLY A 391 16.29 -2.33 3.95
N ARG A 392 15.16 -1.94 4.56
CA ARG A 392 14.15 -2.85 5.12
C ARG A 392 12.81 -2.58 4.49
N LEU A 393 12.15 -3.65 4.00
CA LEU A 393 10.85 -3.59 3.35
C LEU A 393 9.84 -4.45 4.11
N ILE A 394 8.78 -3.84 4.61
CA ILE A 394 7.57 -4.53 5.03
C ILE A 394 6.52 -4.34 3.95
N GLN A 395 6.09 -5.43 3.34
CA GLN A 395 4.90 -5.45 2.50
C GLN A 395 3.78 -6.15 3.25
N TYR A 396 2.56 -5.62 3.17
CA TYR A 396 1.38 -6.31 3.69
C TYR A 396 0.24 -6.29 2.67
N HIS A 397 -0.64 -7.30 2.72
CA HIS A 397 -1.82 -7.35 1.86
C HIS A 397 -2.96 -8.09 2.56
N GLY A 398 -4.18 -7.56 2.44
CA GLY A 398 -5.38 -8.24 2.91
C GLY A 398 -5.80 -9.36 1.96
N TRP A 399 -6.02 -10.57 2.48
CA TRP A 399 -6.49 -11.67 1.64
C TRP A 399 -7.87 -11.42 1.02
N SER A 400 -8.71 -10.60 1.66
CA SER A 400 -10.04 -10.23 1.18
C SER A 400 -10.07 -8.93 0.36
N ASP A 401 -8.92 -8.48 -0.17
CA ASP A 401 -8.86 -7.28 -1.01
C ASP A 401 -9.62 -7.48 -2.33
N PRO A 402 -10.72 -6.73 -2.58
CA PRO A 402 -11.51 -6.87 -3.80
C PRO A 402 -11.06 -5.93 -4.93
N GLN A 403 -10.07 -5.07 -4.69
CA GLN A 403 -9.61 -4.08 -5.67
C GLN A 403 -8.30 -4.47 -6.33
N ILE A 404 -7.37 -5.01 -5.54
CA ILE A 404 -6.06 -5.44 -6.00
C ILE A 404 -5.86 -6.87 -5.50
N SER A 405 -5.72 -7.81 -6.43
CA SER A 405 -5.55 -9.21 -6.02
C SER A 405 -4.32 -9.40 -5.14
N PRO A 406 -4.46 -9.93 -3.91
CA PRO A 406 -3.35 -10.20 -3.01
C PRO A 406 -2.39 -11.26 -3.55
N GLY A 407 -2.84 -12.12 -4.47
CA GLY A 407 -1.99 -13.07 -5.16
C GLY A 407 -0.83 -12.41 -5.92
N ASN A 408 -1.01 -11.18 -6.41
CA ASN A 408 0.08 -10.43 -7.06
C ASN A 408 1.22 -10.10 -6.08
N SER A 409 0.91 -9.80 -4.82
CA SER A 409 1.91 -9.58 -3.79
C SER A 409 2.71 -10.85 -3.46
N VAL A 410 2.04 -11.98 -3.41
CA VAL A 410 2.68 -13.29 -3.21
C VAL A 410 3.60 -13.62 -4.39
N GLN A 411 3.09 -13.52 -5.62
CA GLN A 411 3.88 -13.77 -6.83
C GLN A 411 5.13 -12.88 -6.89
N TYR A 412 5.00 -11.60 -6.57
CA TYR A 412 6.14 -10.67 -6.56
C TYR A 412 7.18 -11.06 -5.50
N TYR A 413 6.75 -11.37 -4.25
CA TYR A 413 7.63 -11.82 -3.19
C TYR A 413 8.39 -13.10 -3.58
N GLU A 414 7.70 -14.06 -4.19
CA GLU A 414 8.30 -15.30 -4.67
C GLU A 414 9.29 -15.06 -5.83
N GLN A 415 8.97 -14.14 -6.76
CA GLN A 415 9.89 -13.74 -7.84
C GLN A 415 11.17 -13.11 -7.29
N VAL A 416 11.08 -12.23 -6.27
CA VAL A 416 12.25 -11.64 -5.60
C VAL A 416 13.11 -12.75 -4.97
N ASN A 417 12.49 -13.69 -4.24
CA ASN A 417 13.21 -14.81 -3.64
C ASN A 417 13.88 -15.72 -4.70
N LYS A 418 13.18 -15.95 -5.81
CA LYS A 418 13.72 -16.77 -6.92
C LYS A 418 14.88 -16.08 -7.64
N LEU A 419 14.81 -14.76 -7.80
CA LEU A 419 15.86 -13.99 -8.49
C LEU A 419 17.11 -13.85 -7.62
N LEU A 420 16.94 -13.61 -6.33
CA LEU A 420 18.03 -13.33 -5.39
C LEU A 420 18.52 -14.61 -4.68
N THR A 421 18.79 -15.66 -5.45
CA THR A 421 19.35 -16.90 -4.92
C THR A 421 20.67 -16.64 -4.19
N GLY A 422 20.83 -17.23 -3.00
CA GLY A 422 22.00 -17.01 -2.14
C GLY A 422 21.87 -15.82 -1.18
N VAL A 423 20.82 -15.00 -1.31
CA VAL A 423 20.46 -13.95 -0.35
C VAL A 423 19.27 -14.45 0.47
N LYS A 424 19.34 -14.37 1.80
CA LYS A 424 18.17 -14.62 2.64
C LYS A 424 17.28 -13.37 2.64
N VAL A 425 16.41 -13.28 1.63
CA VAL A 425 15.56 -12.12 1.37
C VAL A 425 14.76 -11.70 2.61
N SER A 426 14.28 -12.67 3.41
CA SER A 426 13.52 -12.43 4.65
C SER A 426 14.28 -11.66 5.75
N ASP A 427 15.61 -11.53 5.64
CA ASP A 427 16.41 -10.70 6.56
C ASP A 427 16.29 -9.20 6.23
N SER A 428 15.71 -8.84 5.08
CA SER A 428 15.56 -7.45 4.64
C SER A 428 14.19 -7.13 4.03
N TYR A 429 13.42 -8.14 3.57
CA TYR A 429 12.07 -7.98 3.01
C TYR A 429 11.15 -9.06 3.57
N ARG A 430 10.04 -8.64 4.18
CA ARG A 430 8.98 -9.51 4.71
C ARG A 430 7.62 -9.14 4.15
N LEU A 431 6.87 -10.16 3.71
CA LEU A 431 5.48 -10.02 3.29
C LEU A 431 4.57 -10.54 4.42
N PHE A 432 3.58 -9.76 4.80
CA PHE A 432 2.56 -10.12 5.79
C PHE A 432 1.19 -10.18 5.12
N MET A 433 0.59 -11.37 5.10
CA MET A 433 -0.76 -11.54 4.59
C MET A 433 -1.77 -11.46 5.75
N ALA A 434 -2.84 -10.69 5.57
CA ALA A 434 -3.85 -10.44 6.59
C ALA A 434 -5.19 -11.13 6.24
N PRO A 435 -5.53 -12.26 6.89
CA PRO A 435 -6.81 -12.94 6.68
C PRO A 435 -8.01 -12.04 6.98
N GLY A 436 -9.00 -12.03 6.08
CA GLY A 436 -10.22 -11.25 6.23
C GLY A 436 -10.06 -9.73 6.12
N MET A 437 -8.86 -9.21 5.92
CA MET A 437 -8.64 -7.78 5.68
C MET A 437 -8.97 -7.43 4.21
N GLY A 438 -9.68 -6.32 4.02
CA GLY A 438 -9.99 -5.74 2.72
C GLY A 438 -8.85 -4.89 2.15
N HIS A 439 -9.18 -3.93 1.26
CA HIS A 439 -8.19 -3.06 0.64
C HIS A 439 -7.62 -2.04 1.63
N CYS A 440 -6.34 -2.14 1.95
CA CYS A 440 -5.60 -1.32 2.92
C CYS A 440 -6.08 -1.43 4.38
N ARG A 441 -7.32 -1.73 4.63
CA ARG A 441 -8.00 -1.81 5.95
C ARG A 441 -9.42 -2.34 5.79
N GLY A 442 -10.10 -2.49 6.93
CA GLY A 442 -11.49 -2.98 6.95
C GLY A 442 -11.57 -4.47 6.61
N GLY A 443 -12.80 -4.98 6.49
CA GLY A 443 -13.08 -6.40 6.34
C GLY A 443 -13.41 -7.07 7.67
N GLU A 444 -13.60 -8.37 7.66
CA GLU A 444 -14.08 -9.16 8.83
C GLU A 444 -12.94 -9.64 9.73
N GLY A 445 -11.70 -9.55 9.23
CA GLY A 445 -10.49 -9.95 9.97
C GLY A 445 -9.78 -8.78 10.65
N PRO A 446 -8.78 -9.10 11.51
CA PRO A 446 -7.89 -8.10 12.10
C PRO A 446 -7.19 -7.26 11.03
N ASN A 447 -7.38 -5.94 11.08
CA ASN A 447 -6.95 -5.02 10.03
C ASN A 447 -6.39 -3.68 10.55
N VAL A 448 -6.30 -3.53 11.88
CA VAL A 448 -5.71 -2.35 12.53
C VAL A 448 -4.40 -2.76 13.19
N PHE A 449 -3.27 -2.25 12.68
CA PHE A 449 -1.92 -2.54 13.17
C PHE A 449 -0.97 -1.39 12.85
N ASP A 450 0.18 -1.34 13.49
CA ASP A 450 1.22 -0.32 13.29
C ASP A 450 2.46 -0.93 12.61
N PRO A 451 2.52 -0.93 11.27
CA PRO A 451 3.66 -1.47 10.56
C PRO A 451 4.90 -0.58 10.64
N ILE A 452 4.72 0.75 10.89
CA ILE A 452 5.85 1.67 11.00
C ILE A 452 6.64 1.41 12.29
N ALA A 453 5.97 1.12 13.41
CA ALA A 453 6.65 0.76 14.66
C ALA A 453 7.47 -0.54 14.49
N ALA A 454 6.93 -1.54 13.80
CA ALA A 454 7.66 -2.77 13.48
C ALA A 454 8.87 -2.51 12.57
N LEU A 455 8.71 -1.63 11.58
CA LEU A 455 9.77 -1.25 10.66
C LEU A 455 10.89 -0.46 11.37
N GLU A 456 10.54 0.48 12.26
CA GLU A 456 11.51 1.22 13.09
C GLU A 456 12.38 0.28 13.92
N GLN A 457 11.77 -0.68 14.62
CA GLN A 457 12.53 -1.68 15.38
C GLN A 457 13.47 -2.48 14.48
N TRP A 458 13.02 -2.82 13.28
CA TRP A 458 13.85 -3.56 12.34
C TRP A 458 15.04 -2.73 11.82
N VAL A 459 14.79 -1.49 11.38
CA VAL A 459 15.83 -0.59 10.87
C VAL A 459 16.81 -0.18 11.96
N GLU A 460 16.28 0.26 13.12
CA GLU A 460 17.07 0.91 14.16
C GLU A 460 17.73 -0.07 15.13
N GLN A 461 17.03 -1.17 15.45
CA GLN A 461 17.48 -2.14 16.46
C GLN A 461 17.87 -3.49 15.84
N LYS A 462 17.71 -3.65 14.53
CA LYS A 462 17.93 -4.91 13.79
C LYS A 462 16.98 -6.05 14.23
N ASN A 463 15.88 -5.73 14.91
CA ASN A 463 14.87 -6.68 15.34
C ASN A 463 13.84 -6.87 14.21
N ALA A 464 14.04 -7.90 13.41
CA ALA A 464 13.10 -8.23 12.34
C ALA A 464 11.75 -8.68 12.92
N PRO A 465 10.60 -8.17 12.44
CA PRO A 465 9.30 -8.50 13.01
C PRO A 465 8.91 -9.95 12.73
N GLU A 466 9.02 -10.83 13.73
CA GLU A 466 8.57 -12.23 13.64
C GLU A 466 7.05 -12.36 13.53
N GLN A 467 6.34 -11.30 13.94
CA GLN A 467 4.90 -11.12 13.78
C GLN A 467 4.55 -9.64 13.96
N ILE A 468 3.39 -9.22 13.43
CA ILE A 468 2.78 -7.94 13.71
C ILE A 468 1.37 -8.21 14.25
N VAL A 469 1.08 -7.80 15.51
CA VAL A 469 -0.25 -8.02 16.07
C VAL A 469 -1.23 -7.04 15.46
N ALA A 470 -2.28 -7.59 14.84
CA ALA A 470 -3.39 -6.82 14.28
C ALA A 470 -4.65 -7.01 15.11
N SER A 471 -5.48 -5.98 15.18
CA SER A 471 -6.76 -5.95 15.87
C SER A 471 -7.92 -5.81 14.87
N HIS A 472 -9.05 -6.43 15.19
CA HIS A 472 -10.36 -6.09 14.63
C HIS A 472 -11.13 -5.26 15.65
N MET A 473 -11.94 -4.31 15.15
CA MET A 473 -12.67 -3.39 16.02
C MET A 473 -14.15 -3.36 15.65
N THR A 474 -15.00 -3.57 16.64
CA THR A 474 -16.44 -3.40 16.53
C THR A 474 -16.90 -2.27 17.44
N ASN A 475 -17.60 -1.26 16.88
CA ASN A 475 -18.08 -0.10 17.62
C ASN A 475 -17.00 0.62 18.48
N GLY A 476 -15.76 0.67 17.97
CA GLY A 476 -14.63 1.33 18.62
C GLY A 476 -13.94 0.50 19.73
N ALA A 477 -14.38 -0.73 19.97
CA ALA A 477 -13.74 -1.66 20.90
C ALA A 477 -13.03 -2.80 20.13
N VAL A 478 -11.88 -3.24 20.64
CA VAL A 478 -11.18 -4.42 20.11
C VAL A 478 -11.96 -5.67 20.51
N ASP A 479 -12.38 -6.45 19.54
CA ASP A 479 -13.11 -7.71 19.73
C ASP A 479 -12.30 -8.94 19.32
N ARG A 480 -11.26 -8.76 18.48
CA ARG A 480 -10.36 -9.82 18.05
C ARG A 480 -8.96 -9.28 17.80
N THR A 481 -7.95 -10.06 18.17
CA THR A 481 -6.55 -9.83 17.79
C THR A 481 -5.96 -11.07 17.14
N ARG A 482 -5.00 -10.88 16.22
CA ARG A 482 -4.32 -11.96 15.50
C ARG A 482 -2.89 -11.56 15.18
N PRO A 483 -1.89 -12.44 15.29
CA PRO A 483 -0.59 -12.17 14.71
C PRO A 483 -0.66 -12.27 13.18
N LEU A 484 -0.24 -11.24 12.47
CA LEU A 484 0.13 -11.34 11.07
C LEU A 484 1.52 -11.95 11.02
N CYS A 485 1.66 -13.05 10.28
CA CYS A 485 2.90 -13.81 10.18
C CYS A 485 3.66 -13.51 8.89
N PRO A 486 5.01 -13.55 8.91
CA PRO A 486 5.78 -13.41 7.67
C PRO A 486 5.49 -14.57 6.72
N TYR A 487 5.00 -14.28 5.50
CA TYR A 487 4.74 -15.28 4.48
C TYR A 487 5.99 -16.15 4.21
N PRO A 488 5.87 -17.49 4.07
CA PRO A 488 4.63 -18.27 3.93
C PRO A 488 4.05 -18.81 5.26
N GLN A 489 4.44 -18.28 6.42
CA GLN A 489 3.85 -18.66 7.69
C GLN A 489 2.43 -18.11 7.84
N VAL A 490 1.59 -18.85 8.56
CA VAL A 490 0.22 -18.47 8.96
C VAL A 490 0.09 -18.51 10.48
N ALA A 491 -0.86 -17.73 11.01
CA ALA A 491 -1.21 -17.79 12.43
C ALA A 491 -1.91 -19.12 12.73
N THR A 492 -1.27 -19.97 13.52
CA THR A 492 -1.80 -21.28 13.91
C THR A 492 -2.23 -21.22 15.38
N TYR A 493 -3.48 -21.60 15.66
CA TYR A 493 -4.00 -21.68 17.03
C TYR A 493 -3.28 -22.74 17.85
N ASN A 494 -2.93 -22.39 19.11
CA ASN A 494 -2.17 -23.28 20.00
C ASN A 494 -3.04 -24.34 20.71
N GLY A 495 -4.38 -24.33 20.48
CA GLY A 495 -5.30 -25.29 21.03
C GLY A 495 -5.84 -24.96 22.43
N THR A 496 -5.45 -23.82 23.03
CA THR A 496 -5.87 -23.38 24.37
C THR A 496 -6.09 -21.86 24.38
N GLY A 497 -7.01 -21.39 25.23
CA GLY A 497 -7.36 -19.99 25.37
C GLY A 497 -8.39 -19.51 24.34
N SER A 498 -8.64 -18.21 24.29
CA SER A 498 -9.59 -17.60 23.37
C SER A 498 -9.04 -17.56 21.95
N ILE A 499 -9.85 -17.97 20.97
CA ILE A 499 -9.53 -17.82 19.53
C ILE A 499 -9.54 -16.35 19.08
N ASN A 500 -9.95 -15.42 19.93
CA ASN A 500 -9.96 -13.99 19.64
C ASN A 500 -8.72 -13.26 20.19
N GLU A 501 -7.76 -13.96 20.75
CA GLU A 501 -6.56 -13.37 21.37
C GLU A 501 -5.29 -13.82 20.64
N ALA A 502 -4.51 -12.87 20.15
CA ALA A 502 -3.25 -13.13 19.42
C ALA A 502 -2.25 -13.97 20.22
N ALA A 503 -2.25 -13.87 21.56
CA ALA A 503 -1.36 -14.62 22.44
C ALA A 503 -1.55 -16.14 22.35
N ASN A 504 -2.71 -16.60 21.87
CA ASN A 504 -3.05 -18.01 21.73
C ASN A 504 -2.71 -18.58 20.33
N PHE A 505 -1.93 -17.84 19.55
CA PHE A 505 -1.49 -18.22 18.22
C PHE A 505 0.03 -18.18 18.13
N SER A 506 0.56 -18.95 17.19
CA SER A 506 1.98 -18.91 16.81
C SER A 506 2.12 -18.96 15.30
N CYS A 507 3.13 -18.26 14.77
CA CYS A 507 3.44 -18.27 13.34
C CYS A 507 4.10 -19.60 12.96
N LYS A 508 3.46 -20.39 12.10
CA LYS A 508 3.96 -21.66 11.61
C LYS A 508 3.86 -21.76 10.09
N ARG A 509 4.76 -22.52 9.48
CA ARG A 509 4.59 -22.89 8.07
C ARG A 509 3.43 -23.89 7.97
N PRO A 510 2.52 -23.70 6.99
CA PRO A 510 1.40 -24.60 6.77
C PRO A 510 1.84 -25.98 6.26
#